data_927a956d4934894263861d9ede5c2dfa
#
_entry.id   927a956d4934894263861d9ede5c2dfa
#
_cell.length_a   1.000
_cell.length_b   1.000
_cell.length_c   1.000
_cell.angle_alpha   90.00
_cell.angle_beta   90.00
_cell.angle_gamma   90.00
#
_symmetry.space_group_name_H-M   'P 1'
#
loop_
_entity.id
_entity.type
_entity.pdbx_description
1 polymer ?
#
loop_
_entity_poly.entity_id
_entity_poly.type
_entity_poly.pdbx_seq_one_letter_code
_entity_poly.pdbx_strand_id
1 'polypeptide(L)'
;MTDREVSVVLPAYNEADTIEATVELTVETLAGFLPADGFEVLIAEDGCTDRTPEIAARMAEADDRIRHFHSDDRLGRGGALERAFEASEGSVLVYFDTDLATDMTHLEELVESIRFEGYDIATGSRRIPGRRQKRDPERGVASRGYNGLVRVVLRSSLYDHQCGFKAFDRDVLFEVLQGVEDEHWFWDTEVLVRAQRAGYSIKEFPVEWKPKGDTTVDLVRDVLGMGSGIVRLWWQLSVRPRIDRRTTTAAGTVLVVLAVALMTLYLDPSEVLSAISAADPVLVAVAAGIYLFSWPLRGLRYRDILSELGYHERVGFLTGAIFVSQTGNLVVPARGGDAIRAYIVKARRGIPYPSGVASLAIERVFDLLTIASLAGVTLVGLALAGVDVTALRTAEAGGGVGESGRTAVFVAAVVGFAALAAIAVIVTTARSENNLVRATLNRLSDDSYVEYVASVIERFVADVQTIAEDRRAFAAVGLSSLAIWGIDILTAIVVFAAFGVELPIAFLIAVGFFAVAVGNLAKVLPLSPGGIGLYEGAFTLIVVALTPIAWPTALAAAVVDHALKNVVTVIGGAASMLRFNVSLTTAVEESRDVEGDPTVRE
;
A
#
# COMPACT_ATOMS: atom_id res chain seq x y z
N MET A 1 18.74 37.34 -20.96
CA MET A 1 17.90 36.13 -21.01
C MET A 1 18.16 35.54 -22.38
N THR A 2 18.89 34.46 -22.44
CA THR A 2 19.12 33.68 -23.66
C THR A 2 17.76 33.10 -24.06
N ASP A 3 17.35 33.36 -25.30
CA ASP A 3 16.03 32.98 -25.83
C ASP A 3 16.11 31.52 -26.35
N ARG A 4 16.53 30.59 -25.47
CA ARG A 4 16.64 29.16 -25.82
C ARG A 4 15.24 28.56 -25.94
N GLU A 5 14.93 28.07 -27.10
CA GLU A 5 13.60 27.51 -27.40
C GLU A 5 13.55 26.00 -27.12
N VAL A 6 14.66 25.27 -27.34
CA VAL A 6 14.73 23.82 -27.23
C VAL A 6 15.80 23.40 -26.24
N SER A 7 15.45 22.57 -25.27
CA SER A 7 16.38 21.90 -24.37
C SER A 7 16.35 20.39 -24.60
N VAL A 8 17.51 19.83 -24.92
CA VAL A 8 17.70 18.39 -25.08
C VAL A 8 18.40 17.84 -23.85
N VAL A 9 17.78 16.92 -23.15
CA VAL A 9 18.32 16.22 -21.98
C VAL A 9 18.81 14.84 -22.40
N LEU A 10 20.06 14.53 -22.07
CA LEU A 10 20.72 13.24 -22.30
C LEU A 10 20.97 12.57 -20.95
N PRO A 11 20.10 11.63 -20.53
CA PRO A 11 20.32 10.90 -19.28
C PRO A 11 21.50 9.94 -19.44
N ALA A 12 22.50 10.06 -18.57
CA ALA A 12 23.74 9.28 -18.65
C ALA A 12 24.05 8.58 -17.33
N TYR A 13 24.31 7.27 -17.40
CA TYR A 13 24.80 6.48 -16.27
C TYR A 13 25.91 5.55 -16.74
N ASN A 14 27.16 5.89 -16.40
CA ASN A 14 28.36 5.17 -16.83
C ASN A 14 28.49 5.05 -18.36
N GLU A 15 28.38 6.18 -19.05
CA GLU A 15 28.40 6.30 -20.51
C GLU A 15 29.67 6.97 -21.03
N ALA A 16 30.80 6.81 -20.34
CA ALA A 16 32.08 7.45 -20.69
C ALA A 16 32.54 7.18 -22.12
N ASP A 17 32.18 6.02 -22.69
CA ASP A 17 32.60 5.61 -24.04
C ASP A 17 31.71 6.20 -25.15
N THR A 18 30.48 6.67 -24.83
CA THR A 18 29.46 7.06 -25.82
C THR A 18 29.04 8.51 -25.71
N ILE A 19 29.09 9.11 -24.53
CA ILE A 19 28.49 10.42 -24.25
C ILE A 19 29.08 11.55 -25.10
N GLU A 20 30.40 11.59 -25.32
CA GLU A 20 31.05 12.66 -26.10
C GLU A 20 30.55 12.67 -27.56
N ALA A 21 30.56 11.51 -28.21
CA ALA A 21 30.08 11.38 -29.59
C ALA A 21 28.56 11.65 -29.70
N THR A 22 27.79 11.29 -28.67
CA THR A 22 26.34 11.54 -28.63
C THR A 22 26.03 13.02 -28.54
N VAL A 23 26.75 13.75 -27.67
CA VAL A 23 26.57 15.20 -27.52
C VAL A 23 26.98 15.94 -28.77
N GLU A 24 28.14 15.61 -29.37
CA GLU A 24 28.62 16.22 -30.61
C GLU A 24 27.62 16.05 -31.76
N LEU A 25 27.12 14.82 -31.96
CA LEU A 25 26.11 14.54 -33.01
C LEU A 25 24.79 15.28 -32.71
N THR A 26 24.40 15.40 -31.45
CA THR A 26 23.20 16.14 -31.05
C THR A 26 23.31 17.62 -31.39
N VAL A 27 24.44 18.25 -31.02
CA VAL A 27 24.72 19.65 -31.31
C VAL A 27 24.77 19.90 -32.81
N GLU A 28 25.44 19.02 -33.57
CA GLU A 28 25.51 19.10 -35.05
C GLU A 28 24.11 18.99 -35.67
N THR A 29 23.30 18.04 -35.23
CA THR A 29 21.95 17.82 -35.75
C THR A 29 21.03 19.02 -35.46
N LEU A 30 21.03 19.54 -34.23
CA LEU A 30 20.22 20.70 -33.83
C LEU A 30 20.65 21.96 -34.60
N ALA A 31 21.96 22.18 -34.76
CA ALA A 31 22.49 23.31 -35.53
C ALA A 31 22.10 23.27 -37.04
N GLY A 32 21.66 22.11 -37.52
CA GLY A 32 21.14 21.96 -38.90
C GLY A 32 19.80 22.62 -39.14
N PHE A 33 18.97 22.80 -38.11
CA PHE A 33 17.62 23.36 -38.24
C PHE A 33 17.25 24.41 -37.18
N LEU A 34 18.08 24.65 -36.15
CA LEU A 34 17.89 25.68 -35.14
C LEU A 34 19.02 26.73 -35.18
N PRO A 35 18.72 27.99 -34.80
CA PRO A 35 19.78 28.98 -34.60
C PRO A 35 20.72 28.59 -33.47
N ALA A 36 21.97 29.06 -33.52
CA ALA A 36 23.01 28.66 -32.57
C ALA A 36 22.71 28.97 -31.09
N ASP A 37 21.92 29.98 -30.83
CA ASP A 37 21.45 30.43 -29.52
C ASP A 37 20.05 29.89 -29.17
N GLY A 38 19.39 29.16 -30.08
CA GLY A 38 18.03 28.64 -29.92
C GLY A 38 17.93 27.33 -29.17
N PHE A 39 19.05 26.67 -28.80
CA PHE A 39 19.00 25.39 -28.12
C PHE A 39 20.10 25.21 -27.07
N GLU A 40 19.87 24.26 -26.19
CA GLU A 40 20.86 23.73 -25.24
C GLU A 40 20.80 22.21 -25.16
N VAL A 41 21.91 21.60 -24.75
CA VAL A 41 22.06 20.18 -24.51
C VAL A 41 22.51 19.97 -23.06
N LEU A 42 21.68 19.33 -22.24
CA LEU A 42 21.99 19.01 -20.85
C LEU A 42 22.42 17.56 -20.75
N ILE A 43 23.63 17.33 -20.29
CA ILE A 43 24.11 15.99 -19.90
C ILE A 43 23.67 15.78 -18.45
N ALA A 44 22.64 14.95 -18.27
CA ALA A 44 22.11 14.61 -16.96
C ALA A 44 22.71 13.30 -16.46
N GLU A 45 23.84 13.40 -15.78
CA GLU A 45 24.47 12.22 -15.22
C GLU A 45 23.94 11.91 -13.81
N ASP A 46 23.77 10.63 -13.53
CA ASP A 46 23.02 10.10 -12.42
C ASP A 46 23.86 9.14 -11.58
N GLY A 47 24.65 9.70 -10.65
CA GLY A 47 25.49 8.93 -9.73
C GLY A 47 26.49 8.03 -10.43
N CYS A 48 27.19 8.54 -11.47
CA CYS A 48 28.14 7.79 -12.25
C CYS A 48 29.39 7.42 -11.43
N THR A 49 29.93 6.23 -11.70
CA THR A 49 31.16 5.71 -11.08
C THR A 49 32.35 5.66 -12.03
N ASP A 50 32.13 5.98 -13.30
CA ASP A 50 33.15 6.04 -14.34
C ASP A 50 33.55 7.49 -14.64
N ARG A 51 34.18 7.75 -15.79
CA ARG A 51 34.65 9.07 -16.23
C ARG A 51 33.56 9.94 -16.88
N THR A 52 32.30 9.53 -16.87
CA THR A 52 31.19 10.30 -17.46
C THR A 52 31.10 11.72 -16.90
N PRO A 53 31.17 11.98 -15.56
CA PRO A 53 31.10 13.33 -15.00
C PRO A 53 32.25 14.23 -15.46
N GLU A 54 33.49 13.68 -15.56
CA GLU A 54 34.65 14.44 -16.02
C GLU A 54 34.53 14.85 -17.49
N ILE A 55 33.97 13.97 -18.33
CA ILE A 55 33.73 14.24 -19.75
C ILE A 55 32.65 15.30 -19.89
N ALA A 56 31.52 15.16 -19.18
CA ALA A 56 30.41 16.11 -19.20
C ALA A 56 30.84 17.53 -18.77
N ALA A 57 31.60 17.65 -17.68
CA ALA A 57 32.13 18.92 -17.19
C ALA A 57 33.05 19.59 -18.23
N ARG A 58 33.97 18.82 -18.84
CA ARG A 58 34.88 19.31 -19.89
C ARG A 58 34.12 19.81 -21.11
N MET A 59 33.08 19.11 -21.53
CA MET A 59 32.27 19.53 -22.69
C MET A 59 31.47 20.79 -22.40
N ALA A 60 30.94 20.93 -21.19
CA ALA A 60 30.21 22.13 -20.75
C ALA A 60 31.14 23.36 -20.62
N GLU A 61 32.43 23.17 -20.31
CA GLU A 61 33.42 24.26 -20.31
C GLU A 61 33.82 24.69 -21.74
N ALA A 62 33.71 23.77 -22.73
CA ALA A 62 34.14 24.03 -24.08
C ALA A 62 33.07 24.67 -25.00
N ASP A 63 31.79 24.51 -24.70
CA ASP A 63 30.67 25.01 -25.51
C ASP A 63 29.52 25.50 -24.60
N ASP A 64 29.17 26.77 -24.65
CA ASP A 64 28.12 27.40 -23.85
C ASP A 64 26.70 26.83 -24.11
N ARG A 65 26.51 26.06 -25.18
CA ARG A 65 25.26 25.34 -25.46
C ARG A 65 25.13 24.03 -24.69
N ILE A 66 26.26 23.53 -24.14
CA ILE A 66 26.30 22.29 -23.38
C ILE A 66 26.28 22.60 -21.88
N ARG A 67 25.42 21.92 -21.16
CA ARG A 67 25.33 22.06 -19.70
C ARG A 67 25.49 20.70 -19.04
N HIS A 68 26.13 20.68 -17.89
CA HIS A 68 26.31 19.50 -17.08
C HIS A 68 25.41 19.57 -15.83
N PHE A 69 24.51 18.60 -15.70
CA PHE A 69 23.72 18.38 -14.50
C PHE A 69 24.29 17.18 -13.77
N HIS A 70 24.80 17.41 -12.55
CA HIS A 70 25.46 16.42 -11.72
C HIS A 70 24.58 15.98 -10.55
N SER A 71 24.56 14.68 -10.25
CA SER A 71 24.00 14.12 -9.03
C SER A 71 24.97 13.16 -8.38
N ASP A 72 25.28 13.37 -7.10
CA ASP A 72 26.10 12.46 -6.29
C ASP A 72 25.39 11.14 -6.03
N ASP A 73 24.08 11.20 -5.81
CA ASP A 73 23.21 10.05 -5.55
C ASP A 73 22.48 9.62 -6.83
N ARG A 74 22.23 8.32 -6.96
CA ARG A 74 21.49 7.76 -8.07
C ARG A 74 20.00 8.05 -7.91
N LEU A 75 19.46 8.93 -8.76
CA LEU A 75 18.05 9.37 -8.76
C LEU A 75 17.13 8.41 -9.50
N GLY A 76 17.69 7.56 -10.36
CA GLY A 76 16.96 6.79 -11.36
C GLY A 76 16.68 7.60 -12.63
N ARG A 77 16.40 6.88 -13.73
CA ARG A 77 16.26 7.50 -15.06
C ARG A 77 15.16 8.58 -15.11
N GLY A 78 13.99 8.32 -14.51
CA GLY A 78 12.90 9.28 -14.44
C GLY A 78 13.24 10.48 -13.57
N GLY A 79 13.77 10.26 -12.36
CA GLY A 79 14.16 11.33 -11.44
C GLY A 79 15.28 12.22 -12.00
N ALA A 80 16.27 11.64 -12.69
CA ALA A 80 17.32 12.41 -13.36
C ALA A 80 16.75 13.27 -14.50
N LEU A 81 15.79 12.75 -15.29
CA LEU A 81 15.10 13.50 -16.34
C LEU A 81 14.29 14.67 -15.76
N GLU A 82 13.51 14.43 -14.71
CA GLU A 82 12.68 15.49 -14.09
C GLU A 82 13.54 16.65 -13.60
N ARG A 83 14.60 16.37 -12.83
CA ARG A 83 15.49 17.42 -12.33
C ARG A 83 16.26 18.14 -13.43
N ALA A 84 16.67 17.44 -14.49
CA ALA A 84 17.31 18.07 -15.64
C ALA A 84 16.34 18.94 -16.42
N PHE A 85 15.08 18.55 -16.57
CA PHE A 85 14.04 19.38 -17.17
C PHE A 85 13.71 20.62 -16.32
N GLU A 86 13.72 20.51 -14.99
CA GLU A 86 13.59 21.68 -14.11
C GLU A 86 14.72 22.69 -14.32
N ALA A 87 15.95 22.21 -14.53
CA ALA A 87 17.12 23.01 -14.77
C ALA A 87 17.21 23.57 -16.21
N SER A 88 16.40 23.08 -17.14
CA SER A 88 16.36 23.49 -18.56
C SER A 88 15.74 24.86 -18.75
N GLU A 89 16.08 25.55 -19.86
CA GLU A 89 15.56 26.90 -20.18
C GLU A 89 14.53 26.89 -21.32
N GLY A 90 14.53 25.86 -22.18
CA GLY A 90 13.69 25.76 -23.35
C GLY A 90 12.21 25.59 -23.06
N SER A 91 11.36 26.07 -23.99
CA SER A 91 9.92 25.80 -23.98
C SER A 91 9.57 24.43 -24.55
N VAL A 92 10.43 23.85 -25.38
CA VAL A 92 10.35 22.49 -25.88
C VAL A 92 11.42 21.64 -25.19
N LEU A 93 10.98 20.64 -24.44
CA LEU A 93 11.83 19.73 -23.68
C LEU A 93 11.95 18.39 -24.41
N VAL A 94 13.16 18.00 -24.73
CA VAL A 94 13.44 16.78 -25.50
C VAL A 94 14.34 15.87 -24.69
N TYR A 95 14.14 14.58 -24.75
CA TYR A 95 15.16 13.61 -24.32
C TYR A 95 15.24 12.41 -25.24
N PHE A 96 16.40 11.79 -25.25
CA PHE A 96 16.61 10.48 -25.85
C PHE A 96 17.79 9.75 -25.19
N ASP A 97 17.82 8.42 -25.39
CA ASP A 97 18.85 7.56 -24.81
C ASP A 97 20.21 7.82 -25.47
N THR A 98 21.27 7.83 -24.66
CA THR A 98 22.65 8.16 -25.07
C THR A 98 23.30 7.13 -26.00
N ASP A 99 22.70 5.93 -26.12
CA ASP A 99 23.21 4.86 -26.99
C ASP A 99 22.99 5.12 -28.49
N LEU A 100 22.29 6.21 -28.85
CA LEU A 100 21.94 6.55 -30.23
C LEU A 100 21.29 5.37 -30.99
N ALA A 101 20.49 4.58 -30.32
CA ALA A 101 19.77 3.47 -30.94
C ALA A 101 18.70 3.96 -31.91
N THR A 102 18.15 5.15 -31.68
CA THR A 102 17.22 5.83 -32.60
C THR A 102 18.00 6.71 -33.59
N ASP A 103 17.60 6.69 -34.86
CA ASP A 103 18.23 7.49 -35.90
C ASP A 103 17.95 8.98 -35.67
N MET A 104 19.02 9.79 -35.60
CA MET A 104 18.95 11.23 -35.31
C MET A 104 18.28 12.06 -36.43
N THR A 105 18.09 11.50 -37.62
CA THR A 105 17.32 12.16 -38.72
C THR A 105 15.87 12.44 -38.32
N HIS A 106 15.36 11.77 -37.25
CA HIS A 106 14.03 12.00 -36.73
C HIS A 106 13.93 13.14 -35.69
N LEU A 107 15.09 13.74 -35.29
CA LEU A 107 15.11 14.76 -34.25
C LEU A 107 14.38 16.04 -34.66
N GLU A 108 14.53 16.45 -35.91
CA GLU A 108 13.82 17.60 -36.47
C GLU A 108 12.29 17.38 -36.42
N GLU A 109 11.78 16.23 -36.92
CA GLU A 109 10.36 15.90 -36.85
C GLU A 109 9.84 15.87 -35.40
N LEU A 110 10.63 15.35 -34.45
CA LEU A 110 10.26 15.31 -33.05
C LEU A 110 10.05 16.71 -32.47
N VAL A 111 11.01 17.62 -32.70
CA VAL A 111 10.99 19.00 -32.20
C VAL A 111 9.89 19.82 -32.88
N GLU A 112 9.77 19.73 -34.21
CA GLU A 112 8.79 20.50 -34.99
C GLU A 112 7.35 20.10 -34.70
N SER A 113 7.12 18.87 -34.26
CA SER A 113 5.81 18.39 -33.80
C SER A 113 5.24 19.24 -32.66
N ILE A 114 6.11 19.69 -31.75
CA ILE A 114 5.71 20.58 -30.65
C ILE A 114 5.68 22.05 -31.15
N ARG A 115 6.76 22.51 -31.80
CA ARG A 115 6.94 23.92 -32.18
C ARG A 115 5.90 24.44 -33.17
N PHE A 116 5.55 23.63 -34.16
CA PHE A 116 4.77 24.08 -35.32
C PHE A 116 3.50 23.30 -35.60
N GLU A 117 3.45 22.01 -35.24
CA GLU A 117 2.26 21.19 -35.48
C GLU A 117 1.23 21.26 -34.33
N GLY A 118 1.61 21.84 -33.18
CA GLY A 118 0.71 22.08 -32.05
C GLY A 118 0.35 20.84 -31.24
N TYR A 119 1.21 19.82 -31.24
CA TYR A 119 1.11 18.69 -30.32
C TYR A 119 1.72 19.06 -28.97
N ASP A 120 1.12 18.56 -27.91
CA ASP A 120 1.61 18.74 -26.55
C ASP A 120 2.79 17.80 -26.25
N ILE A 121 2.77 16.60 -26.82
CA ILE A 121 3.82 15.58 -26.68
C ILE A 121 4.07 14.92 -28.04
N ALA A 122 5.33 14.65 -28.36
CA ALA A 122 5.72 13.82 -29.49
C ALA A 122 6.60 12.65 -29.03
N THR A 123 6.39 11.47 -29.58
CA THR A 123 7.16 10.27 -29.23
C THR A 123 7.47 9.42 -30.45
N GLY A 124 8.70 8.98 -30.56
CA GLY A 124 9.07 7.96 -31.54
C GLY A 124 8.42 6.62 -31.20
N SER A 125 8.15 5.81 -32.20
CA SER A 125 7.58 4.48 -32.02
C SER A 125 8.29 3.45 -32.89
N ARG A 126 8.70 2.37 -32.23
CA ARG A 126 9.30 1.21 -32.88
C ARG A 126 8.23 0.19 -33.31
N ARG A 127 6.92 0.51 -33.12
CA ARG A 127 5.83 -0.48 -33.17
C ARG A 127 4.64 -0.14 -34.03
N ILE A 128 4.64 0.98 -34.70
CA ILE A 128 3.56 1.36 -35.61
C ILE A 128 3.42 0.30 -36.72
N PRO A 129 2.22 -0.24 -36.98
CA PRO A 129 2.00 -1.25 -38.02
C PRO A 129 2.41 -0.77 -39.40
N GLY A 130 3.04 -1.64 -40.20
CA GLY A 130 3.38 -1.36 -41.61
C GLY A 130 4.88 -1.15 -41.89
N ARG A 131 5.74 -0.97 -40.89
CA ARG A 131 7.20 -0.96 -41.07
C ARG A 131 7.87 -2.17 -40.41
N ARG A 132 8.70 -2.92 -41.18
CA ARG A 132 9.46 -4.07 -40.68
C ARG A 132 10.74 -3.62 -40.04
N GLN A 133 10.95 -3.93 -38.76
CA GLN A 133 12.24 -3.81 -38.06
C GLN A 133 12.89 -5.19 -37.89
N LYS A 134 14.21 -5.27 -38.04
CA LYS A 134 14.99 -6.46 -37.65
C LYS A 134 15.16 -6.45 -36.13
N ARG A 135 14.51 -7.38 -35.45
CA ARG A 135 14.66 -7.57 -34.00
C ARG A 135 14.88 -9.04 -33.67
N ASP A 136 15.57 -9.28 -32.55
CA ASP A 136 15.60 -10.58 -31.90
C ASP A 136 14.20 -11.02 -31.50
N PRO A 137 13.79 -12.26 -31.84
CA PRO A 137 12.41 -12.72 -31.64
C PRO A 137 11.95 -12.66 -30.18
N GLU A 138 12.82 -12.97 -29.20
CA GLU A 138 12.47 -13.09 -27.79
C GLU A 138 12.20 -11.72 -27.15
N ARG A 139 13.04 -10.72 -27.38
CA ARG A 139 12.84 -9.34 -26.92
C ARG A 139 11.61 -8.70 -27.58
N GLY A 140 11.32 -9.09 -28.81
CA GLY A 140 10.14 -8.65 -29.55
C GLY A 140 8.82 -9.13 -28.93
N VAL A 141 8.78 -10.30 -28.29
CA VAL A 141 7.58 -10.85 -27.65
C VAL A 141 7.29 -10.17 -26.30
N ALA A 142 8.29 -10.03 -25.42
CA ALA A 142 8.11 -9.40 -24.12
C ALA A 142 7.62 -7.95 -24.24
N SER A 143 8.27 -7.14 -25.09
CA SER A 143 7.89 -5.76 -25.32
C SER A 143 6.51 -5.62 -26.05
N ARG A 144 6.07 -6.60 -26.86
CA ARG A 144 4.70 -6.65 -27.40
C ARG A 144 3.67 -6.95 -26.32
N GLY A 145 4.00 -7.90 -25.46
CA GLY A 145 3.16 -8.26 -24.31
C GLY A 145 2.95 -7.08 -23.38
N TYR A 146 4.03 -6.39 -23.02
CA TYR A 146 3.99 -5.21 -22.18
C TYR A 146 3.12 -4.08 -22.78
N ASN A 147 3.41 -3.62 -23.99
CA ASN A 147 2.63 -2.56 -24.62
C ASN A 147 1.17 -2.97 -24.86
N GLY A 148 0.91 -4.26 -25.17
CA GLY A 148 -0.44 -4.80 -25.25
C GLY A 148 -1.17 -4.71 -23.90
N LEU A 149 -0.50 -5.05 -22.80
CA LEU A 149 -1.05 -4.96 -21.45
C LEU A 149 -1.35 -3.51 -21.05
N VAL A 150 -0.42 -2.58 -21.30
CA VAL A 150 -0.63 -1.14 -21.06
C VAL A 150 -1.85 -0.64 -21.83
N ARG A 151 -1.97 -1.00 -23.11
CA ARG A 151 -3.12 -0.58 -23.94
C ARG A 151 -4.45 -1.09 -23.41
N VAL A 152 -4.51 -2.34 -22.97
CA VAL A 152 -5.74 -2.96 -22.47
C VAL A 152 -6.09 -2.47 -21.07
N VAL A 153 -5.14 -2.51 -20.13
CA VAL A 153 -5.38 -2.21 -18.71
C VAL A 153 -5.49 -0.72 -18.47
N LEU A 154 -4.58 0.07 -19.03
CA LEU A 154 -4.55 1.52 -18.86
C LEU A 154 -5.33 2.27 -19.93
N ARG A 155 -5.88 1.56 -20.93
CA ARG A 155 -6.67 2.09 -22.04
C ARG A 155 -5.89 3.14 -22.87
N SER A 156 -4.59 2.88 -23.07
CA SER A 156 -3.78 3.72 -23.93
C SER A 156 -4.01 3.43 -25.42
N SER A 157 -3.95 4.45 -26.26
CA SER A 157 -4.02 4.32 -27.72
C SER A 157 -2.65 4.15 -28.38
N LEU A 158 -1.57 4.44 -27.65
CA LEU A 158 -0.20 4.40 -28.18
C LEU A 158 0.29 2.97 -28.39
N TYR A 159 1.20 2.80 -29.32
CA TYR A 159 1.80 1.49 -29.65
C TYR A 159 3.12 1.22 -28.91
N ASP A 160 3.90 2.28 -28.57
CA ASP A 160 5.20 2.16 -27.91
C ASP A 160 5.35 3.18 -26.78
N HIS A 161 5.26 2.73 -25.54
CA HIS A 161 5.37 3.59 -24.37
C HIS A 161 6.81 3.78 -23.89
N GLN A 162 7.74 2.90 -24.35
CA GLN A 162 9.10 2.82 -23.85
C GLN A 162 10.14 3.24 -24.90
N CYS A 163 9.76 3.99 -25.92
CA CYS A 163 10.74 4.56 -26.82
C CYS A 163 11.41 5.75 -26.14
N GLY A 164 12.70 5.64 -25.84
CA GLY A 164 13.50 6.74 -25.29
C GLY A 164 13.81 7.79 -26.38
N PHE A 165 12.77 8.40 -26.97
CA PHE A 165 12.88 9.47 -27.98
C PHE A 165 11.60 10.27 -27.93
N LYS A 166 11.58 11.32 -27.10
CA LYS A 166 10.36 12.08 -26.80
C LYS A 166 10.62 13.59 -26.72
N ALA A 167 9.61 14.36 -27.09
CA ALA A 167 9.55 15.80 -26.89
C ALA A 167 8.24 16.20 -26.22
N PHE A 168 8.29 17.26 -25.46
CA PHE A 168 7.19 17.78 -24.66
C PHE A 168 7.12 19.29 -24.76
N ASP A 169 5.92 19.82 -24.75
CA ASP A 169 5.69 21.18 -24.32
C ASP A 169 6.03 21.28 -22.81
N ARG A 170 6.75 22.33 -22.42
CA ARG A 170 7.24 22.50 -21.05
C ARG A 170 6.11 22.57 -20.04
N ASP A 171 5.12 23.40 -20.27
CA ASP A 171 4.04 23.64 -19.31
C ASP A 171 3.20 22.37 -19.13
N VAL A 172 2.95 21.67 -20.23
CA VAL A 172 2.23 20.37 -20.21
C VAL A 172 3.02 19.31 -19.45
N LEU A 173 4.34 19.20 -19.68
CA LEU A 173 5.15 18.23 -18.96
C LEU A 173 5.07 18.45 -17.45
N PHE A 174 5.30 19.69 -16.98
CA PHE A 174 5.28 19.99 -15.55
C PHE A 174 3.88 19.85 -14.93
N GLU A 175 2.81 20.05 -15.67
CA GLU A 175 1.46 19.74 -15.18
C GLU A 175 1.27 18.22 -15.02
N VAL A 176 1.72 17.43 -15.98
CA VAL A 176 1.62 15.96 -15.92
C VAL A 176 2.49 15.38 -14.81
N LEU A 177 3.70 15.92 -14.61
CA LEU A 177 4.66 15.47 -13.60
C LEU A 177 4.13 15.60 -12.16
N GLN A 178 3.21 16.52 -11.87
CA GLN A 178 2.57 16.63 -10.55
C GLN A 178 1.89 15.33 -10.10
N GLY A 179 1.56 14.46 -11.02
CA GLY A 179 0.91 13.19 -10.74
C GLY A 179 1.78 11.95 -10.95
N VAL A 180 2.98 12.09 -11.50
CA VAL A 180 3.92 10.99 -11.76
C VAL A 180 4.60 10.60 -10.46
N GLU A 181 4.68 9.30 -10.19
CA GLU A 181 5.28 8.75 -8.97
C GLU A 181 6.48 7.82 -9.26
N ASP A 182 6.67 7.44 -10.52
CA ASP A 182 7.76 6.53 -10.89
C ASP A 182 9.02 7.32 -11.28
N GLU A 183 10.13 7.06 -10.60
CA GLU A 183 11.42 7.70 -10.85
C GLU A 183 12.35 6.86 -11.76
N HIS A 184 11.87 5.69 -12.26
CA HIS A 184 12.69 4.75 -13.00
C HIS A 184 12.16 4.44 -14.42
N TRP A 185 12.12 3.16 -14.78
CA TRP A 185 11.77 2.72 -16.15
C TRP A 185 10.29 2.80 -16.52
N PHE A 186 9.38 2.80 -15.53
CA PHE A 186 7.95 2.94 -15.78
C PHE A 186 7.54 4.41 -15.98
N TRP A 187 8.40 5.36 -15.65
CA TRP A 187 8.19 6.80 -15.79
C TRP A 187 7.66 7.18 -17.19
N ASP A 188 8.30 6.69 -18.25
CA ASP A 188 7.87 6.91 -19.63
C ASP A 188 6.42 6.54 -19.90
N THR A 189 6.02 5.37 -19.39
CA THR A 189 4.66 4.87 -19.53
C THR A 189 3.68 5.70 -18.71
N GLU A 190 4.07 6.06 -17.49
CA GLU A 190 3.23 6.83 -16.58
C GLU A 190 2.95 8.23 -17.14
N VAL A 191 3.98 8.96 -17.59
CA VAL A 191 3.84 10.29 -18.23
C VAL A 191 2.90 10.22 -19.42
N LEU A 192 3.13 9.31 -20.37
CA LEU A 192 2.30 9.21 -21.57
C LEU A 192 0.84 8.85 -21.28
N VAL A 193 0.61 7.92 -20.35
CA VAL A 193 -0.75 7.51 -19.98
C VAL A 193 -1.49 8.62 -19.23
N ARG A 194 -0.80 9.33 -18.33
CA ARG A 194 -1.40 10.46 -17.60
C ARG A 194 -1.72 11.61 -18.55
N ALA A 195 -0.81 11.98 -19.43
CA ALA A 195 -1.03 13.00 -20.45
C ALA A 195 -2.23 12.65 -21.35
N GLN A 196 -2.30 11.41 -21.84
CA GLN A 196 -3.42 10.94 -22.65
C GLN A 196 -4.75 10.99 -21.88
N ARG A 197 -4.75 10.66 -20.57
CA ARG A 197 -5.95 10.72 -19.71
C ARG A 197 -6.37 12.15 -19.39
N ALA A 198 -5.44 13.08 -19.31
CA ALA A 198 -5.71 14.51 -19.14
C ALA A 198 -6.26 15.16 -20.42
N GLY A 199 -6.14 14.47 -21.57
CA GLY A 199 -6.67 14.94 -22.86
C GLY A 199 -5.65 15.67 -23.71
N TYR A 200 -4.37 15.62 -23.37
CA TYR A 200 -3.29 16.20 -24.16
C TYR A 200 -3.09 15.46 -25.48
N SER A 201 -2.72 16.21 -26.51
CA SER A 201 -2.46 15.70 -27.86
C SER A 201 -1.08 15.05 -27.94
N ILE A 202 -1.03 13.76 -28.32
CA ILE A 202 0.22 13.01 -28.41
C ILE A 202 0.42 12.55 -29.85
N LYS A 203 1.51 12.98 -30.49
CA LYS A 203 1.94 12.46 -31.79
C LYS A 203 2.87 11.27 -31.61
N GLU A 204 2.46 10.10 -32.09
CA GLU A 204 3.31 8.93 -32.17
C GLU A 204 3.69 8.68 -33.63
N PHE A 205 5.00 8.67 -33.94
CA PHE A 205 5.49 8.51 -35.30
C PHE A 205 6.55 7.43 -35.40
N PRO A 206 6.71 6.75 -36.56
CA PRO A 206 7.63 5.64 -36.70
C PRO A 206 9.08 6.11 -36.77
N VAL A 207 9.96 5.50 -35.97
CA VAL A 207 11.40 5.78 -35.99
C VAL A 207 12.21 4.54 -36.39
N GLU A 208 13.37 4.76 -37.03
CA GLU A 208 14.34 3.71 -37.27
C GLU A 208 15.16 3.48 -36.00
N TRP A 209 15.22 2.22 -35.55
CA TRP A 209 15.89 1.84 -34.32
C TRP A 209 16.83 0.66 -34.55
N LYS A 210 18.07 0.77 -34.11
CA LYS A 210 19.10 -0.26 -34.22
C LYS A 210 19.70 -0.50 -32.83
N PRO A 211 19.62 -1.73 -32.26
CA PRO A 211 20.23 -2.00 -30.97
C PRO A 211 21.76 -1.82 -31.05
N LYS A 212 22.31 -1.07 -30.09
CA LYS A 212 23.76 -0.94 -29.90
C LYS A 212 24.09 -1.48 -28.50
N GLY A 213 24.94 -2.52 -28.44
CA GLY A 213 25.46 -3.10 -27.21
C GLY A 213 24.65 -4.30 -26.62
N ASP A 214 25.34 -5.07 -25.76
CA ASP A 214 24.78 -6.16 -24.97
C ASP A 214 24.16 -5.57 -23.69
N THR A 215 22.85 -5.40 -23.69
CA THR A 215 22.13 -4.97 -22.49
C THR A 215 21.84 -6.17 -21.60
N THR A 216 22.35 -6.20 -20.40
CA THR A 216 21.97 -7.14 -19.32
C THR A 216 20.63 -6.72 -18.72
N VAL A 217 19.54 -7.09 -19.39
CA VAL A 217 18.16 -6.91 -18.86
C VAL A 217 17.84 -8.14 -18.02
N ASP A 218 17.63 -7.97 -16.73
CA ASP A 218 17.07 -9.04 -15.88
C ASP A 218 15.57 -9.15 -16.12
N LEU A 219 15.21 -10.07 -17.05
CA LEU A 219 13.86 -10.21 -17.58
C LEU A 219 12.79 -10.41 -16.48
N VAL A 220 13.13 -11.12 -15.41
CA VAL A 220 12.17 -11.42 -14.32
C VAL A 220 11.93 -10.17 -13.46
N ARG A 221 12.98 -9.44 -13.15
CA ARG A 221 12.97 -8.24 -12.35
C ARG A 221 12.21 -7.11 -13.05
N ASP A 222 12.54 -6.85 -14.31
CA ASP A 222 11.94 -5.78 -15.11
C ASP A 222 10.44 -6.05 -15.38
N VAL A 223 10.06 -7.31 -15.63
CA VAL A 223 8.65 -7.68 -15.82
C VAL A 223 7.83 -7.50 -14.55
N LEU A 224 8.37 -7.82 -13.38
CA LEU A 224 7.68 -7.61 -12.10
C LEU A 224 7.55 -6.12 -11.76
N GLY A 225 8.62 -5.33 -11.92
CA GLY A 225 8.62 -3.89 -11.67
C GLY A 225 7.64 -3.15 -12.59
N MET A 226 7.71 -3.39 -13.89
CA MET A 226 6.79 -2.77 -14.86
C MET A 226 5.36 -3.27 -14.72
N GLY A 227 5.14 -4.53 -14.34
CA GLY A 227 3.82 -5.08 -14.05
C GLY A 227 3.16 -4.42 -12.84
N SER A 228 3.94 -4.19 -11.77
CA SER A 228 3.46 -3.48 -10.57
C SER A 228 3.09 -2.02 -10.87
N GLY A 229 3.87 -1.33 -11.71
CA GLY A 229 3.58 0.03 -12.20
C GLY A 229 2.23 0.10 -12.95
N ILE A 230 1.96 -0.88 -13.84
CA ILE A 230 0.67 -0.96 -14.54
C ILE A 230 -0.49 -1.11 -13.54
N VAL A 231 -0.36 -2.00 -12.55
CA VAL A 231 -1.41 -2.24 -11.53
C VAL A 231 -1.61 -1.00 -10.67
N ARG A 232 -0.52 -0.35 -10.21
CA ARG A 232 -0.55 0.89 -9.45
C ARG A 232 -1.28 1.99 -10.23
N LEU A 233 -0.87 2.26 -11.46
CA LEU A 233 -1.44 3.31 -12.29
C LEU A 233 -2.91 3.03 -12.65
N TRP A 234 -3.25 1.76 -12.94
CA TRP A 234 -4.63 1.35 -13.14
C TRP A 234 -5.49 1.60 -11.90
N TRP A 235 -4.97 1.24 -10.71
CA TRP A 235 -5.66 1.51 -9.45
C TRP A 235 -5.90 3.00 -9.26
N GLN A 236 -4.87 3.83 -9.43
CA GLN A 236 -4.96 5.29 -9.26
C GLN A 236 -5.94 5.93 -10.26
N LEU A 237 -5.85 5.57 -11.54
CA LEU A 237 -6.63 6.23 -12.60
C LEU A 237 -8.02 5.65 -12.82
N SER A 238 -8.24 4.37 -12.50
CA SER A 238 -9.47 3.68 -12.86
C SER A 238 -10.29 3.21 -11.66
N VAL A 239 -9.65 2.85 -10.55
CA VAL A 239 -10.33 2.29 -9.37
C VAL A 239 -10.51 3.34 -8.29
N ARG A 240 -9.42 4.01 -7.86
CA ARG A 240 -9.45 5.00 -6.78
C ARG A 240 -10.48 6.13 -7.00
N PRO A 241 -10.65 6.73 -8.21
CA PRO A 241 -11.65 7.76 -8.43
C PRO A 241 -13.10 7.27 -8.34
N ARG A 242 -13.33 5.94 -8.47
CA ARG A 242 -14.66 5.31 -8.38
C ARG A 242 -14.99 4.82 -6.99
N ILE A 243 -14.01 4.73 -6.09
CA ILE A 243 -14.20 4.37 -4.69
C ILE A 243 -14.60 5.63 -3.93
N ASP A 244 -15.86 6.03 -4.08
CA ASP A 244 -16.47 7.03 -3.22
C ASP A 244 -17.28 6.36 -2.09
N ARG A 245 -17.72 7.16 -1.12
CA ARG A 245 -18.52 6.68 0.00
C ARG A 245 -19.80 5.98 -0.47
N ARG A 246 -20.40 6.44 -1.58
CA ARG A 246 -21.67 5.89 -2.09
C ARG A 246 -21.44 4.52 -2.73
N THR A 247 -20.43 4.37 -3.56
CA THR A 247 -20.09 3.08 -4.20
C THR A 247 -19.63 2.05 -3.19
N THR A 248 -18.82 2.42 -2.19
CA THR A 248 -18.39 1.52 -1.13
C THR A 248 -19.56 1.08 -0.25
N THR A 249 -20.43 2.02 0.15
CA THR A 249 -21.63 1.70 0.93
C THR A 249 -22.59 0.84 0.12
N ALA A 250 -22.82 1.14 -1.17
CA ALA A 250 -23.67 0.35 -2.04
C ALA A 250 -23.14 -1.07 -2.23
N ALA A 251 -21.84 -1.21 -2.54
CA ALA A 251 -21.21 -2.52 -2.69
C ALA A 251 -21.26 -3.33 -1.39
N GLY A 252 -20.97 -2.70 -0.24
CA GLY A 252 -21.08 -3.32 1.08
C GLY A 252 -22.52 -3.74 1.39
N THR A 253 -23.50 -2.88 1.11
CA THR A 253 -24.93 -3.21 1.29
C THR A 253 -25.34 -4.39 0.40
N VAL A 254 -24.94 -4.40 -0.87
CA VAL A 254 -25.22 -5.52 -1.79
C VAL A 254 -24.61 -6.83 -1.27
N LEU A 255 -23.34 -6.79 -0.79
CA LEU A 255 -22.69 -7.97 -0.21
C LEU A 255 -23.38 -8.47 1.05
N VAL A 256 -23.81 -7.57 1.94
CA VAL A 256 -24.57 -7.93 3.15
C VAL A 256 -25.91 -8.53 2.76
N VAL A 257 -26.65 -7.91 1.84
CA VAL A 257 -27.93 -8.42 1.35
C VAL A 257 -27.74 -9.79 0.70
N LEU A 258 -26.70 -9.97 -0.14
CA LEU A 258 -26.37 -11.24 -0.76
C LEU A 258 -26.00 -12.30 0.28
N ALA A 259 -25.19 -11.95 1.27
CA ALA A 259 -24.83 -12.85 2.36
C ALA A 259 -26.07 -13.28 3.17
N VAL A 260 -26.95 -12.33 3.52
CA VAL A 260 -28.21 -12.61 4.21
C VAL A 260 -29.13 -13.48 3.32
N ALA A 261 -29.23 -13.19 2.02
CA ALA A 261 -30.02 -13.98 1.09
C ALA A 261 -29.48 -15.41 0.94
N LEU A 262 -28.15 -15.57 0.84
CA LEU A 262 -27.52 -16.89 0.83
C LEU A 262 -27.74 -17.64 2.15
N MET A 263 -27.66 -16.91 3.28
CA MET A 263 -27.95 -17.51 4.58
C MET A 263 -29.39 -17.99 4.68
N THR A 264 -30.38 -17.22 4.20
CA THR A 264 -31.80 -17.64 4.21
C THR A 264 -32.11 -18.82 3.30
N LEU A 265 -31.22 -19.14 2.33
CA LEU A 265 -31.33 -20.37 1.51
C LEU A 265 -30.86 -21.62 2.26
N TYR A 266 -29.97 -21.48 3.24
CA TYR A 266 -29.36 -22.59 3.99
C TYR A 266 -29.77 -22.63 5.47
N LEU A 267 -30.25 -21.52 6.01
CA LEU A 267 -30.65 -21.36 7.42
C LEU A 267 -32.04 -20.75 7.51
N ASP A 268 -32.88 -21.32 8.35
CA ASP A 268 -34.16 -20.70 8.70
C ASP A 268 -33.90 -19.50 9.65
N PRO A 269 -34.21 -18.25 9.26
CA PRO A 269 -34.04 -17.09 10.14
C PRO A 269 -34.78 -17.22 11.47
N SER A 270 -35.87 -17.98 11.51
CA SER A 270 -36.62 -18.25 12.72
C SER A 270 -35.83 -19.08 13.73
N GLU A 271 -35.00 -20.02 13.29
CA GLU A 271 -34.13 -20.80 14.15
C GLU A 271 -33.04 -19.94 14.78
N VAL A 272 -32.43 -19.02 14.03
CA VAL A 272 -31.42 -18.07 14.53
C VAL A 272 -32.04 -17.11 15.56
N LEU A 273 -33.23 -16.56 15.25
CA LEU A 273 -33.97 -15.67 16.15
C LEU A 273 -34.38 -16.42 17.44
N SER A 274 -34.85 -17.64 17.32
CA SER A 274 -35.20 -18.47 18.48
C SER A 274 -33.95 -18.76 19.35
N ALA A 275 -32.80 -19.05 18.74
CA ALA A 275 -31.55 -19.24 19.46
C ALA A 275 -31.14 -17.96 20.19
N ILE A 276 -31.20 -16.79 19.55
CA ILE A 276 -30.90 -15.49 20.19
C ILE A 276 -31.83 -15.25 21.36
N SER A 277 -33.14 -15.50 21.20
CA SER A 277 -34.11 -15.29 22.26
C SER A 277 -33.97 -16.27 23.43
N ALA A 278 -33.35 -17.43 23.21
CA ALA A 278 -33.07 -18.44 24.22
C ALA A 278 -31.76 -18.19 24.99
N ALA A 279 -30.91 -17.26 24.53
CA ALA A 279 -29.68 -16.92 25.19
C ALA A 279 -29.93 -16.32 26.58
N ASP A 280 -29.13 -16.69 27.58
CA ASP A 280 -29.21 -16.15 28.94
C ASP A 280 -28.84 -14.64 28.93
N PRO A 281 -29.81 -13.75 29.19
CA PRO A 281 -29.59 -12.31 29.14
C PRO A 281 -28.63 -11.81 30.23
N VAL A 282 -28.49 -12.54 31.35
CA VAL A 282 -27.58 -12.18 32.43
C VAL A 282 -26.14 -12.41 31.96
N LEU A 283 -25.88 -13.55 31.34
CA LEU A 283 -24.55 -13.86 30.81
C LEU A 283 -24.19 -12.91 29.64
N VAL A 284 -25.14 -12.52 28.80
CA VAL A 284 -24.90 -11.51 27.77
C VAL A 284 -24.54 -10.15 28.39
N ALA A 285 -25.21 -9.73 29.45
CA ALA A 285 -24.89 -8.50 30.18
C ALA A 285 -23.50 -8.60 30.87
N VAL A 286 -23.16 -9.75 31.43
CA VAL A 286 -21.82 -10.02 31.99
C VAL A 286 -20.75 -9.93 30.91
N ALA A 287 -20.98 -10.52 29.73
CA ALA A 287 -20.07 -10.42 28.59
C ALA A 287 -19.85 -8.96 28.16
N ALA A 288 -20.91 -8.15 28.10
CA ALA A 288 -20.81 -6.73 27.80
C ALA A 288 -20.02 -5.96 28.86
N GLY A 289 -20.23 -6.28 30.15
CA GLY A 289 -19.46 -5.74 31.27
C GLY A 289 -17.97 -6.09 31.18
N ILE A 290 -17.64 -7.36 30.89
CA ILE A 290 -16.25 -7.83 30.66
C ILE A 290 -15.63 -7.05 29.51
N TYR A 291 -16.30 -6.94 28.38
CA TYR A 291 -15.80 -6.19 27.22
C TYR A 291 -15.54 -4.71 27.55
N LEU A 292 -16.39 -4.09 28.36
CA LEU A 292 -16.21 -2.70 28.78
C LEU A 292 -14.87 -2.48 29.51
N PHE A 293 -14.37 -3.47 30.26
CA PHE A 293 -13.06 -3.39 30.93
C PHE A 293 -11.88 -3.33 29.96
N SER A 294 -12.04 -3.77 28.70
CA SER A 294 -10.98 -3.65 27.69
C SER A 294 -10.70 -2.19 27.31
N TRP A 295 -11.63 -1.28 27.47
CA TRP A 295 -11.52 0.10 26.99
C TRP A 295 -10.49 0.94 27.74
N PRO A 296 -10.45 0.97 29.07
CA PRO A 296 -9.36 1.62 29.80
C PRO A 296 -7.99 1.05 29.46
N LEU A 297 -7.90 -0.28 29.21
CA LEU A 297 -6.64 -0.92 28.80
C LEU A 297 -6.21 -0.47 27.41
N ARG A 298 -7.15 -0.30 26.46
CA ARG A 298 -6.86 0.29 25.14
C ARG A 298 -6.34 1.73 25.29
N GLY A 299 -6.95 2.52 26.18
CA GLY A 299 -6.48 3.87 26.51
C GLY A 299 -5.11 3.89 27.16
N LEU A 300 -4.82 2.92 28.05
CA LEU A 300 -3.51 2.74 28.68
C LEU A 300 -2.44 2.39 27.64
N ARG A 301 -2.71 1.41 26.79
CA ARG A 301 -1.82 1.01 25.67
C ARG A 301 -1.52 2.22 24.77
N TYR A 302 -2.52 2.97 24.40
CA TYR A 302 -2.36 4.15 23.53
C TYR A 302 -1.53 5.24 24.20
N ARG A 303 -1.70 5.44 25.53
CA ARG A 303 -0.84 6.34 26.30
C ARG A 303 0.62 5.89 26.26
N ASP A 304 0.86 4.60 26.49
CA ASP A 304 2.21 4.06 26.54
C ASP A 304 2.91 4.20 25.16
N ILE A 305 2.19 3.95 24.05
CA ILE A 305 2.70 4.20 22.69
C ILE A 305 3.01 5.69 22.48
N LEU A 306 2.10 6.61 22.84
CA LEU A 306 2.33 8.03 22.67
C LEU A 306 3.46 8.56 23.55
N SER A 307 3.67 7.99 24.74
CA SER A 307 4.77 8.41 25.62
C SER A 307 6.14 8.13 25.02
N GLU A 308 6.31 7.05 24.27
CA GLU A 308 7.53 6.73 23.53
C GLU A 308 7.76 7.68 22.34
N LEU A 309 6.68 8.24 21.81
CA LEU A 309 6.75 9.29 20.79
C LEU A 309 6.92 10.69 21.39
N GLY A 310 7.14 10.81 22.73
CA GLY A 310 7.35 12.05 23.43
C GLY A 310 6.09 12.79 23.88
N TYR A 311 4.90 12.19 23.79
CA TYR A 311 3.63 12.83 24.15
C TYR A 311 2.99 12.19 25.38
N HIS A 312 2.77 12.98 26.42
CA HIS A 312 2.22 12.50 27.70
C HIS A 312 0.78 12.96 27.88
N GLU A 313 -0.17 12.01 27.76
CA GLU A 313 -1.59 12.29 27.82
C GLU A 313 -2.32 11.41 28.84
N ARG A 314 -3.49 11.90 29.31
CA ARG A 314 -4.29 11.19 30.30
C ARG A 314 -5.06 10.02 29.67
N VAL A 315 -5.00 8.84 30.31
CA VAL A 315 -5.70 7.62 29.85
C VAL A 315 -7.18 7.87 29.54
N GLY A 316 -7.90 8.61 30.41
CA GLY A 316 -9.34 8.86 30.19
C GLY A 316 -9.65 9.69 28.94
N PHE A 317 -8.74 10.60 28.51
CA PHE A 317 -8.88 11.31 27.24
C PHE A 317 -8.64 10.36 26.06
N LEU A 318 -7.55 9.58 26.13
CA LEU A 318 -7.19 8.65 25.08
C LEU A 318 -8.24 7.53 24.91
N THR A 319 -8.80 7.00 26.01
CA THR A 319 -9.92 6.06 25.97
C THR A 319 -11.11 6.67 25.21
N GLY A 320 -11.46 7.92 25.50
CA GLY A 320 -12.53 8.62 24.79
C GLY A 320 -12.21 8.81 23.31
N ALA A 321 -10.97 9.18 22.95
CA ALA A 321 -10.55 9.31 21.56
C ALA A 321 -10.66 7.99 20.79
N ILE A 322 -10.30 6.85 21.44
CA ILE A 322 -10.47 5.51 20.86
C ILE A 322 -11.97 5.18 20.68
N PHE A 323 -12.83 5.49 21.65
CA PHE A 323 -14.29 5.29 21.52
C PHE A 323 -14.85 6.03 20.30
N VAL A 324 -14.50 7.31 20.12
CA VAL A 324 -14.95 8.10 18.95
C VAL A 324 -14.41 7.49 17.65
N SER A 325 -13.14 7.13 17.61
CA SER A 325 -12.49 6.46 16.48
C SER A 325 -13.20 5.16 16.10
N GLN A 326 -13.43 4.28 17.06
CA GLN A 326 -14.08 2.98 16.81
C GLN A 326 -15.56 3.16 16.41
N THR A 327 -16.25 4.14 16.98
CA THR A 327 -17.61 4.51 16.53
C THR A 327 -17.58 5.04 15.10
N GLY A 328 -16.56 5.85 14.75
CA GLY A 328 -16.30 6.27 13.37
C GLY A 328 -16.10 5.10 12.42
N ASN A 329 -15.39 4.05 12.82
CA ASN A 329 -15.18 2.84 12.04
C ASN A 329 -16.47 2.05 11.76
N LEU A 330 -17.53 2.21 12.57
CA LEU A 330 -18.84 1.61 12.30
C LEU A 330 -19.63 2.35 11.20
N VAL A 331 -19.31 3.63 10.96
CA VAL A 331 -20.04 4.49 10.03
C VAL A 331 -19.25 4.77 8.76
N VAL A 332 -17.93 4.96 8.90
CA VAL A 332 -17.03 5.32 7.80
C VAL A 332 -16.33 4.06 7.29
N PRO A 333 -16.47 3.72 6.00
CA PRO A 333 -15.79 2.55 5.43
C PRO A 333 -14.26 2.72 5.45
N ALA A 334 -13.55 1.63 5.20
CA ALA A 334 -12.09 1.59 5.12
C ALA A 334 -11.36 2.08 6.40
N ARG A 335 -12.00 1.89 7.59
CA ARG A 335 -11.46 2.32 8.88
C ARG A 335 -11.17 3.83 8.99
N GLY A 336 -11.97 4.66 8.34
CA GLY A 336 -11.82 6.11 8.41
C GLY A 336 -11.93 6.71 9.82
N GLY A 337 -12.45 5.97 10.79
CA GLY A 337 -12.40 6.35 12.20
C GLY A 337 -11.00 6.41 12.80
N ASP A 338 -10.03 5.70 12.24
CA ASP A 338 -8.63 5.77 12.68
C ASP A 338 -8.03 7.16 12.35
N ALA A 339 -8.37 7.74 11.18
CA ALA A 339 -8.04 9.13 10.83
C ALA A 339 -8.70 10.15 11.79
N ILE A 340 -9.95 9.88 12.20
CA ILE A 340 -10.65 10.69 13.20
C ILE A 340 -9.89 10.70 14.53
N ARG A 341 -9.26 9.60 14.95
CA ARG A 341 -8.44 9.54 16.17
C ARG A 341 -7.22 10.46 16.08
N ALA A 342 -6.47 10.36 14.99
CA ALA A 342 -5.32 11.24 14.75
C ALA A 342 -5.73 12.72 14.73
N TYR A 343 -6.87 13.04 14.12
CA TYR A 343 -7.46 14.39 14.15
C TYR A 343 -7.80 14.85 15.57
N ILE A 344 -8.48 14.04 16.39
CA ILE A 344 -8.88 14.40 17.75
C ILE A 344 -7.66 14.71 18.63
N VAL A 345 -6.61 13.89 18.54
CA VAL A 345 -5.39 14.12 19.34
C VAL A 345 -4.63 15.37 18.87
N LYS A 346 -4.64 15.66 17.55
CA LYS A 346 -4.12 16.91 17.01
C LYS A 346 -4.94 18.12 17.48
N ALA A 347 -6.25 18.10 17.24
CA ALA A 347 -7.13 19.26 17.52
C ALA A 347 -7.26 19.58 19.01
N ARG A 348 -7.18 18.58 19.91
CA ARG A 348 -7.38 18.74 21.35
C ARG A 348 -6.10 18.75 22.18
N ARG A 349 -4.98 18.28 21.65
CA ARG A 349 -3.73 18.14 22.39
C ARG A 349 -2.51 18.64 21.62
N GLY A 350 -2.67 19.11 20.39
CA GLY A 350 -1.56 19.61 19.58
C GLY A 350 -0.55 18.53 19.15
N ILE A 351 -0.92 17.24 19.25
CA ILE A 351 -0.07 16.14 18.80
C ILE A 351 -0.07 16.16 17.27
N PRO A 352 1.09 16.24 16.59
CA PRO A 352 1.17 16.27 15.14
C PRO A 352 0.46 15.07 14.49
N TYR A 353 -0.18 15.31 13.35
CA TYR A 353 -0.93 14.26 12.63
C TYR A 353 -0.07 13.04 12.28
N PRO A 354 1.20 13.20 11.81
CA PRO A 354 2.09 12.07 11.54
C PRO A 354 2.32 11.19 12.78
N SER A 355 2.53 11.80 13.96
CA SER A 355 2.69 11.05 15.22
C SER A 355 1.42 10.31 15.63
N GLY A 356 0.24 10.91 15.38
CA GLY A 356 -1.05 10.24 15.55
C GLY A 356 -1.20 9.01 14.66
N VAL A 357 -0.80 9.10 13.40
CA VAL A 357 -0.83 7.99 12.44
C VAL A 357 0.20 6.91 12.80
N ALA A 358 1.44 7.30 13.14
CA ALA A 358 2.48 6.38 13.57
C ALA A 358 2.03 5.54 14.79
N SER A 359 1.38 6.19 15.78
CA SER A 359 0.85 5.48 16.94
C SER A 359 -0.20 4.43 16.59
N LEU A 360 -1.00 4.66 15.56
CA LEU A 360 -1.97 3.69 15.04
C LEU A 360 -1.28 2.50 14.35
N ALA A 361 -0.26 2.77 13.56
CA ALA A 361 0.54 1.72 12.90
C ALA A 361 1.17 0.79 13.95
N ILE A 362 1.79 1.35 14.97
CA ILE A 362 2.38 0.60 16.09
C ILE A 362 1.32 -0.26 16.80
N GLU A 363 0.14 0.29 17.07
CA GLU A 363 -0.98 -0.46 17.67
C GLU A 363 -1.33 -1.69 16.82
N ARG A 364 -1.41 -1.55 15.49
CA ARG A 364 -1.71 -2.67 14.57
C ARG A 364 -0.63 -3.74 14.56
N VAL A 365 0.63 -3.34 14.66
CA VAL A 365 1.74 -4.28 14.78
C VAL A 365 1.58 -5.15 16.00
N PHE A 366 1.39 -4.53 17.17
CA PHE A 366 1.23 -5.27 18.42
C PHE A 366 -0.03 -6.14 18.40
N ASP A 367 -1.12 -5.71 17.77
CA ASP A 367 -2.30 -6.54 17.56
C ASP A 367 -1.97 -7.80 16.74
N LEU A 368 -1.29 -7.65 15.59
CA LEU A 368 -0.89 -8.76 14.73
C LEU A 368 0.10 -9.72 15.44
N LEU A 369 1.10 -9.17 16.10
CA LEU A 369 2.06 -9.95 16.88
C LEU A 369 1.37 -10.73 18.01
N THR A 370 0.40 -10.11 18.67
CA THR A 370 -0.38 -10.75 19.75
C THR A 370 -1.25 -11.88 19.20
N ILE A 371 -1.97 -11.64 18.10
CA ILE A 371 -2.79 -12.68 17.46
C ILE A 371 -1.93 -13.88 17.07
N ALA A 372 -0.80 -13.62 16.41
CA ALA A 372 0.08 -14.67 15.94
C ALA A 372 0.73 -15.46 17.11
N SER A 373 1.13 -14.76 18.17
CA SER A 373 1.66 -15.40 19.38
C SER A 373 0.62 -16.27 20.09
N LEU A 374 -0.61 -15.74 20.25
CA LEU A 374 -1.71 -16.49 20.85
C LEU A 374 -2.11 -17.70 19.99
N ALA A 375 -2.06 -17.60 18.64
CA ALA A 375 -2.28 -18.73 17.76
C ALA A 375 -1.27 -19.86 18.03
N GLY A 376 0.02 -19.50 18.09
CA GLY A 376 1.09 -20.47 18.40
C GLY A 376 0.90 -21.12 19.77
N VAL A 377 0.66 -20.30 20.82
CA VAL A 377 0.44 -20.80 22.20
C VAL A 377 -0.78 -21.70 22.29
N THR A 378 -1.88 -21.33 21.64
CA THR A 378 -3.11 -22.11 21.62
C THR A 378 -2.90 -23.47 20.95
N LEU A 379 -2.21 -23.52 19.81
CA LEU A 379 -1.93 -24.77 19.11
C LEU A 379 -1.00 -25.69 19.92
N VAL A 380 0.04 -25.11 20.52
CA VAL A 380 0.93 -25.88 21.43
C VAL A 380 0.15 -26.38 22.63
N GLY A 381 -0.70 -25.54 23.23
CA GLY A 381 -1.55 -25.93 24.36
C GLY A 381 -2.48 -27.09 24.01
N LEU A 382 -3.12 -27.08 22.86
CA LEU A 382 -3.96 -28.19 22.38
C LEU A 382 -3.15 -29.46 22.16
N ALA A 383 -1.97 -29.35 21.55
CA ALA A 383 -1.08 -30.50 21.33
C ALA A 383 -0.62 -31.13 22.66
N LEU A 384 -0.24 -30.30 23.66
CA LEU A 384 0.16 -30.77 24.99
C LEU A 384 -1.01 -31.37 25.80
N ALA A 385 -2.23 -30.88 25.56
CA ALA A 385 -3.44 -31.44 26.18
C ALA A 385 -3.87 -32.76 25.53
N GLY A 386 -3.12 -33.28 24.56
CA GLY A 386 -3.43 -34.54 23.86
C GLY A 386 -4.69 -34.45 23.00
N VAL A 387 -5.13 -33.24 22.71
CA VAL A 387 -6.27 -33.03 21.79
C VAL A 387 -5.76 -33.25 20.37
N ASP A 388 -6.15 -34.37 19.78
CA ASP A 388 -5.88 -34.63 18.38
C ASP A 388 -6.77 -33.70 17.55
N VAL A 389 -6.20 -32.56 17.13
CA VAL A 389 -6.87 -31.56 16.29
C VAL A 389 -7.31 -32.17 14.95
N THR A 390 -6.74 -33.32 14.58
CA THR A 390 -7.12 -34.06 13.38
C THR A 390 -8.30 -35.02 13.62
N ALA A 391 -8.54 -35.45 14.88
CA ALA A 391 -9.64 -36.33 15.26
C ALA A 391 -10.95 -35.61 15.57
N LEU A 392 -10.92 -34.29 15.76
CA LEU A 392 -12.11 -33.44 15.98
C LEU A 392 -13.15 -33.51 14.84
N ARG A 393 -12.84 -34.18 13.75
CA ARG A 393 -13.70 -34.29 12.55
C ARG A 393 -14.25 -35.69 12.24
N THR A 394 -13.92 -36.69 13.01
CA THR A 394 -14.39 -38.07 12.73
C THR A 394 -15.68 -38.46 13.46
N ALA A 395 -16.19 -37.58 14.32
CA ALA A 395 -17.50 -37.78 14.94
C ALA A 395 -18.59 -37.12 14.06
N GLU A 396 -19.17 -37.89 13.17
CA GLU A 396 -20.48 -37.70 12.56
C GLU A 396 -20.74 -36.55 11.54
N ALA A 397 -19.83 -36.29 10.59
CA ALA A 397 -20.25 -35.58 9.36
C ALA A 397 -19.60 -36.22 8.13
N GLY A 398 -20.36 -37.03 7.45
CA GLY A 398 -19.99 -37.56 6.12
C GLY A 398 -19.82 -36.43 5.11
N GLY A 399 -18.58 -36.13 4.72
CA GLY A 399 -18.27 -35.20 3.63
C GLY A 399 -16.91 -34.53 3.74
N GLY A 400 -15.91 -35.09 3.11
CA GLY A 400 -14.85 -34.44 2.28
C GLY A 400 -14.06 -33.22 2.72
N VAL A 401 -13.87 -32.87 4.01
CA VAL A 401 -13.08 -31.68 4.42
C VAL A 401 -11.80 -32.04 5.22
N GLY A 402 -11.36 -33.32 5.18
CA GLY A 402 -10.18 -33.84 5.94
C GLY A 402 -8.86 -33.11 5.70
N GLU A 403 -8.55 -32.68 4.49
CA GLU A 403 -7.29 -32.01 4.14
C GLU A 403 -7.29 -30.51 4.49
N SER A 404 -8.39 -29.82 4.37
CA SER A 404 -8.46 -28.37 4.60
C SER A 404 -8.27 -27.99 6.07
N GLY A 405 -8.73 -28.83 7.02
CA GLY A 405 -8.54 -28.58 8.47
C GLY A 405 -7.07 -28.71 8.90
N ARG A 406 -6.37 -29.75 8.41
CA ARG A 406 -4.93 -29.96 8.67
C ARG A 406 -4.11 -28.81 8.09
N THR A 407 -4.43 -28.36 6.89
CA THR A 407 -3.76 -27.23 6.22
C THR A 407 -3.98 -25.95 7.01
N ALA A 408 -5.20 -25.66 7.51
CA ALA A 408 -5.48 -24.47 8.30
C ALA A 408 -4.70 -24.44 9.62
N VAL A 409 -4.64 -25.57 10.35
CA VAL A 409 -3.84 -25.70 11.59
C VAL A 409 -2.35 -25.55 11.29
N PHE A 410 -1.86 -26.18 10.22
CA PHE A 410 -0.45 -26.05 9.83
C PHE A 410 -0.10 -24.62 9.45
N VAL A 411 -0.92 -23.95 8.65
CA VAL A 411 -0.73 -22.54 8.28
C VAL A 411 -0.76 -21.64 9.52
N ALA A 412 -1.71 -21.84 10.43
CA ALA A 412 -1.79 -21.06 11.67
C ALA A 412 -0.56 -21.29 12.57
N ALA A 413 -0.05 -22.51 12.65
CA ALA A 413 1.18 -22.83 13.38
C ALA A 413 2.40 -22.14 12.75
N VAL A 414 2.56 -22.22 11.43
CA VAL A 414 3.65 -21.57 10.70
C VAL A 414 3.60 -20.06 10.90
N VAL A 415 2.42 -19.44 10.79
CA VAL A 415 2.23 -17.99 11.00
C VAL A 415 2.54 -17.63 12.45
N GLY A 416 2.11 -18.42 13.44
CA GLY A 416 2.42 -18.20 14.86
C GLY A 416 3.92 -18.27 15.15
N PHE A 417 4.62 -19.28 14.64
CA PHE A 417 6.07 -19.39 14.79
C PHE A 417 6.83 -18.29 14.05
N ALA A 418 6.38 -17.91 12.85
CA ALA A 418 6.97 -16.80 12.10
C ALA A 418 6.85 -15.46 12.84
N ALA A 419 5.71 -15.23 13.50
CA ALA A 419 5.51 -14.02 14.31
C ALA A 419 6.37 -14.02 15.59
N LEU A 420 6.49 -15.15 16.28
CA LEU A 420 7.39 -15.28 17.44
C LEU A 420 8.86 -15.06 17.02
N ALA A 421 9.26 -15.59 15.86
CA ALA A 421 10.58 -15.36 15.29
C ALA A 421 10.77 -13.88 14.92
N ALA A 422 9.76 -13.23 14.33
CA ALA A 422 9.81 -11.80 14.01
C ALA A 422 9.95 -10.95 15.28
N ILE A 423 9.20 -11.25 16.35
CA ILE A 423 9.35 -10.58 17.65
C ILE A 423 10.79 -10.75 18.17
N ALA A 424 11.32 -11.98 18.14
CA ALA A 424 12.67 -12.26 18.60
C ALA A 424 13.71 -11.46 17.80
N VAL A 425 13.57 -11.39 16.47
CA VAL A 425 14.43 -10.60 15.58
C VAL A 425 14.30 -9.10 15.89
N ILE A 426 13.11 -8.56 16.00
CA ILE A 426 12.88 -7.14 16.33
C ILE A 426 13.55 -6.79 17.66
N VAL A 427 13.30 -7.56 18.72
CA VAL A 427 13.84 -7.31 20.07
C VAL A 427 15.37 -7.47 20.11
N THR A 428 15.93 -8.43 19.39
CA THR A 428 17.38 -8.67 19.37
C THR A 428 18.14 -7.66 18.49
N THR A 429 17.52 -7.16 17.44
CA THR A 429 18.12 -6.21 16.48
C THR A 429 17.87 -4.75 16.82
N ALA A 430 16.90 -4.43 17.70
CA ALA A 430 16.59 -3.07 18.14
C ALA A 430 17.79 -2.28 18.69
N ARG A 431 18.86 -2.96 19.09
CA ARG A 431 20.08 -2.37 19.67
C ARG A 431 21.32 -2.57 18.82
N SER A 432 21.21 -3.19 17.66
CA SER A 432 22.35 -3.44 16.80
C SER A 432 22.40 -2.36 15.70
N GLU A 433 23.57 -1.76 15.50
CA GLU A 433 23.81 -0.84 14.38
C GLU A 433 23.67 -1.52 12.99
N ASN A 434 23.60 -2.85 12.97
CA ASN A 434 23.40 -3.63 11.76
C ASN A 434 21.92 -3.82 11.47
N ASN A 435 21.40 -3.04 10.55
CA ASN A 435 20.03 -3.19 10.07
C ASN A 435 19.91 -4.44 9.18
N LEU A 436 19.64 -5.60 9.83
CA LEU A 436 19.50 -6.89 9.13
C LEU A 436 18.36 -6.87 8.10
N VAL A 437 17.33 -6.05 8.32
CA VAL A 437 16.21 -5.89 7.39
C VAL A 437 16.71 -5.22 6.12
N ARG A 438 17.44 -4.12 6.25
CA ARG A 438 18.07 -3.41 5.13
C ARG A 438 19.08 -4.28 4.38
N ALA A 439 19.95 -4.98 5.12
CA ALA A 439 20.94 -5.89 4.54
C ALA A 439 20.30 -7.06 3.78
N THR A 440 19.11 -7.51 4.21
CA THR A 440 18.40 -8.61 3.54
C THR A 440 17.61 -8.10 2.34
N LEU A 441 17.00 -6.94 2.43
CA LEU A 441 16.26 -6.31 1.34
C LEU A 441 17.18 -5.83 0.22
N ASN A 442 18.32 -5.22 0.56
CA ASN A 442 19.36 -4.83 -0.41
C ASN A 442 19.98 -6.03 -1.16
N ARG A 443 19.89 -7.24 -0.61
CA ARG A 443 20.27 -8.47 -1.32
C ARG A 443 19.20 -8.98 -2.30
N LEU A 444 17.96 -8.53 -2.14
CA LEU A 444 16.84 -9.03 -2.93
C LEU A 444 16.58 -8.19 -4.18
N SER A 445 16.84 -6.90 -4.15
CA SER A 445 16.70 -6.02 -5.33
C SER A 445 17.18 -4.57 -5.05
N ASP A 446 17.73 -3.89 -6.08
CA ASP A 446 17.96 -2.44 -6.14
C ASP A 446 16.82 -1.72 -6.90
N ASP A 447 15.61 -2.25 -6.92
CA ASP A 447 14.47 -1.69 -7.65
C ASP A 447 13.64 -0.75 -6.79
N SER A 448 13.14 0.36 -7.35
CA SER A 448 12.39 1.41 -6.66
C SER A 448 11.14 0.92 -5.94
N TYR A 449 10.45 -0.09 -6.49
CA TYR A 449 9.28 -0.66 -5.81
C TYR A 449 9.69 -1.50 -4.60
N VAL A 450 10.78 -2.25 -4.71
CA VAL A 450 11.37 -2.97 -3.57
C VAL A 450 11.93 -1.96 -2.58
N GLU A 451 12.52 -0.86 -3.03
CA GLU A 451 12.98 0.24 -2.19
C GLU A 451 11.82 0.98 -1.51
N TYR A 452 10.70 1.22 -2.21
CA TYR A 452 9.47 1.74 -1.60
C TYR A 452 8.90 0.75 -0.57
N VAL A 453 8.75 -0.53 -0.92
CA VAL A 453 8.31 -1.57 0.03
C VAL A 453 9.32 -1.72 1.16
N ALA A 454 10.62 -1.67 0.86
CA ALA A 454 11.68 -1.66 1.86
C ALA A 454 11.58 -0.45 2.78
N SER A 455 11.39 0.76 2.23
CA SER A 455 11.27 1.99 3.02
C SER A 455 10.01 2.02 3.89
N VAL A 456 8.91 1.40 3.43
CA VAL A 456 7.69 1.21 4.24
C VAL A 456 7.94 0.18 5.34
N ILE A 457 8.59 -0.95 5.02
CA ILE A 457 8.97 -1.96 6.01
C ILE A 457 10.01 -1.41 6.98
N GLU A 458 11.00 -0.65 6.52
CA GLU A 458 12.02 -0.01 7.37
C GLU A 458 11.41 1.01 8.32
N ARG A 459 10.55 1.90 7.84
CA ARG A 459 9.80 2.84 8.71
C ARG A 459 8.97 2.10 9.73
N PHE A 460 8.26 1.07 9.28
CA PHE A 460 7.47 0.20 10.14
C PHE A 460 8.32 -0.51 11.20
N VAL A 461 9.46 -1.07 10.82
CA VAL A 461 10.40 -1.72 11.75
C VAL A 461 11.04 -0.69 12.67
N ALA A 462 11.42 0.49 12.18
CA ALA A 462 11.97 1.57 12.98
C ALA A 462 10.99 2.06 14.05
N ASP A 463 9.71 2.24 13.71
CA ASP A 463 8.66 2.62 14.66
C ASP A 463 8.50 1.57 15.78
N VAL A 464 8.56 0.28 15.42
CA VAL A 464 8.51 -0.81 16.41
C VAL A 464 9.80 -0.90 17.22
N GLN A 465 10.95 -0.67 16.59
CA GLN A 465 12.26 -0.67 17.26
C GLN A 465 12.38 0.47 18.26
N THR A 466 11.83 1.65 17.97
CA THR A 466 11.78 2.77 18.92
C THR A 466 11.12 2.34 20.25
N ILE A 467 10.01 1.60 20.19
CA ILE A 467 9.37 1.08 21.41
C ILE A 467 10.17 -0.10 22.00
N ALA A 468 10.82 -0.93 21.14
CA ALA A 468 11.60 -2.07 21.59
C ALA A 468 12.93 -1.69 22.25
N GLU A 469 13.44 -0.47 22.06
CA GLU A 469 14.60 0.09 22.77
C GLU A 469 14.35 0.19 24.27
N ASP A 470 13.14 0.63 24.68
CA ASP A 470 12.71 0.51 26.08
C ASP A 470 11.97 -0.80 26.33
N ARG A 471 12.66 -1.73 27.00
CA ARG A 471 12.08 -3.04 27.36
C ARG A 471 10.82 -2.92 28.22
N ARG A 472 10.70 -1.87 29.04
CA ARG A 472 9.52 -1.67 29.89
C ARG A 472 8.34 -1.21 29.07
N ALA A 473 8.54 -0.28 28.13
CA ALA A 473 7.52 0.18 27.21
C ALA A 473 7.05 -0.97 26.31
N PHE A 474 7.97 -1.70 25.70
CA PHE A 474 7.64 -2.87 24.89
C PHE A 474 6.82 -3.91 25.65
N ALA A 475 7.24 -4.25 26.89
CA ALA A 475 6.52 -5.18 27.74
C ALA A 475 5.14 -4.63 28.15
N ALA A 476 5.02 -3.34 28.47
CA ALA A 476 3.75 -2.72 28.85
C ALA A 476 2.74 -2.74 27.68
N VAL A 477 3.17 -2.36 26.48
CA VAL A 477 2.34 -2.41 25.26
C VAL A 477 1.98 -3.84 24.88
N GLY A 478 2.93 -4.77 24.96
CA GLY A 478 2.69 -6.19 24.70
C GLY A 478 1.72 -6.84 25.69
N LEU A 479 1.92 -6.61 27.00
CA LEU A 479 1.04 -7.15 28.05
C LEU A 479 -0.37 -6.55 27.99
N SER A 480 -0.49 -5.25 27.71
CA SER A 480 -1.80 -4.62 27.53
C SER A 480 -2.51 -5.17 26.27
N SER A 481 -1.78 -5.46 25.19
CA SER A 481 -2.34 -6.10 23.99
C SER A 481 -2.81 -7.52 24.28
N LEU A 482 -2.03 -8.32 25.00
CA LEU A 482 -2.42 -9.66 25.45
C LEU A 482 -3.67 -9.61 26.35
N ALA A 483 -3.74 -8.66 27.29
CA ALA A 483 -4.90 -8.49 28.15
C ALA A 483 -6.16 -8.08 27.37
N ILE A 484 -6.06 -7.16 26.41
CA ILE A 484 -7.16 -6.74 25.55
C ILE A 484 -7.70 -7.94 24.75
N TRP A 485 -6.82 -8.71 24.09
CA TRP A 485 -7.22 -9.89 23.34
C TRP A 485 -7.76 -10.99 24.25
N GLY A 486 -7.18 -11.17 25.45
CA GLY A 486 -7.71 -12.10 26.46
C GLY A 486 -9.13 -11.75 26.90
N ILE A 487 -9.44 -10.46 27.07
CA ILE A 487 -10.80 -10.00 27.39
C ILE A 487 -11.75 -10.23 26.19
N ASP A 488 -11.31 -9.98 24.97
CA ASP A 488 -12.12 -10.21 23.77
C ASP A 488 -12.47 -11.70 23.60
N ILE A 489 -11.52 -12.61 23.92
CA ILE A 489 -11.73 -14.06 23.92
C ILE A 489 -12.67 -14.47 25.08
N LEU A 490 -12.43 -13.94 26.28
CA LEU A 490 -13.27 -14.23 27.44
C LEU A 490 -14.72 -13.79 27.20
N THR A 491 -14.91 -12.64 26.54
CA THR A 491 -16.24 -12.16 26.13
C THR A 491 -16.93 -13.19 25.24
N ALA A 492 -16.25 -13.72 24.21
CA ALA A 492 -16.81 -14.76 23.34
C ALA A 492 -17.13 -16.06 24.09
N ILE A 493 -16.26 -16.47 25.04
CA ILE A 493 -16.50 -17.66 25.87
C ILE A 493 -17.75 -17.49 26.72
N VAL A 494 -17.96 -16.32 27.34
CA VAL A 494 -19.18 -16.04 28.12
C VAL A 494 -20.40 -15.97 27.23
N VAL A 495 -20.27 -15.46 25.99
CA VAL A 495 -21.36 -15.54 24.99
C VAL A 495 -21.66 -17.00 24.66
N PHE A 496 -20.69 -17.87 24.43
CA PHE A 496 -20.94 -19.30 24.22
C PHE A 496 -21.67 -19.93 25.41
N ALA A 497 -21.29 -19.57 26.64
CA ALA A 497 -21.98 -20.04 27.83
C ALA A 497 -23.43 -19.55 27.89
N ALA A 498 -23.73 -18.32 27.42
CA ALA A 498 -25.09 -17.80 27.33
C ALA A 498 -26.00 -18.63 26.38
N PHE A 499 -25.40 -19.33 25.42
CA PHE A 499 -26.09 -20.25 24.51
C PHE A 499 -26.07 -21.71 25.00
N GLY A 500 -25.64 -21.96 26.25
CA GLY A 500 -25.56 -23.31 26.83
C GLY A 500 -24.53 -24.21 26.14
N VAL A 501 -23.48 -23.65 25.55
CA VAL A 501 -22.42 -24.43 24.89
C VAL A 501 -21.54 -25.05 25.98
N GLU A 502 -21.54 -26.36 26.05
CA GLU A 502 -20.72 -27.15 26.97
C GLU A 502 -19.57 -27.82 26.19
N LEU A 503 -18.37 -27.24 26.26
CA LEU A 503 -17.14 -27.76 25.69
C LEU A 503 -16.01 -27.70 26.76
N PRO A 504 -14.99 -28.57 26.65
CA PRO A 504 -13.80 -28.48 27.54
C PRO A 504 -13.18 -27.07 27.46
N ILE A 505 -12.82 -26.50 28.61
CA ILE A 505 -12.36 -25.11 28.72
C ILE A 505 -11.18 -24.78 27.80
N ALA A 506 -10.22 -25.69 27.65
CA ALA A 506 -9.08 -25.51 26.75
C ALA A 506 -9.54 -25.38 25.30
N PHE A 507 -10.59 -26.12 24.93
CA PHE A 507 -11.15 -26.10 23.60
C PHE A 507 -12.00 -24.84 23.35
N LEU A 508 -12.79 -24.41 24.36
CA LEU A 508 -13.51 -23.13 24.32
C LEU A 508 -12.57 -21.95 24.14
N ILE A 509 -11.41 -21.93 24.82
CA ILE A 509 -10.39 -20.92 24.67
C ILE A 509 -9.85 -20.91 23.24
N ALA A 510 -9.54 -22.07 22.68
CA ALA A 510 -9.03 -22.17 21.31
C ALA A 510 -10.04 -21.71 20.27
N VAL A 511 -11.29 -22.19 20.37
CA VAL A 511 -12.37 -21.81 19.44
C VAL A 511 -12.70 -20.33 19.58
N GLY A 512 -12.82 -19.82 20.81
CA GLY A 512 -13.06 -18.41 21.07
C GLY A 512 -11.96 -17.53 20.50
N PHE A 513 -10.68 -17.93 20.67
CA PHE A 513 -9.55 -17.22 20.09
C PHE A 513 -9.63 -17.19 18.57
N PHE A 514 -9.73 -18.34 17.89
CA PHE A 514 -9.74 -18.39 16.44
C PHE A 514 -10.95 -17.69 15.83
N ALA A 515 -12.14 -17.85 16.42
CA ALA A 515 -13.35 -17.19 15.96
C ALA A 515 -13.25 -15.67 16.06
N VAL A 516 -12.79 -15.15 17.20
CA VAL A 516 -12.59 -13.71 17.41
C VAL A 516 -11.47 -13.16 16.51
N ALA A 517 -10.34 -13.88 16.39
CA ALA A 517 -9.20 -13.43 15.60
C ALA A 517 -9.56 -13.35 14.11
N VAL A 518 -10.17 -14.40 13.55
CA VAL A 518 -10.56 -14.43 12.12
C VAL A 518 -11.71 -13.46 11.85
N GLY A 519 -12.68 -13.36 12.77
CA GLY A 519 -13.75 -12.36 12.70
C GLY A 519 -13.22 -10.93 12.67
N ASN A 520 -12.26 -10.60 13.55
CA ASN A 520 -11.64 -9.27 13.54
C ASN A 520 -10.76 -9.01 12.31
N LEU A 521 -10.11 -10.04 11.76
CA LEU A 521 -9.36 -9.93 10.51
C LEU A 521 -10.30 -9.67 9.32
N ALA A 522 -11.44 -10.32 9.28
CA ALA A 522 -12.45 -10.11 8.24
C ALA A 522 -12.98 -8.66 8.20
N LYS A 523 -13.06 -7.97 9.36
CA LYS A 523 -13.44 -6.55 9.43
C LYS A 523 -12.42 -5.60 8.79
N VAL A 524 -11.19 -6.04 8.53
CA VAL A 524 -10.16 -5.20 7.86
C VAL A 524 -10.55 -4.96 6.41
N LEU A 525 -11.29 -5.89 5.81
CA LEU A 525 -11.81 -5.71 4.45
C LEU A 525 -12.84 -4.57 4.42
N PRO A 526 -12.64 -3.54 3.58
CA PRO A 526 -13.51 -2.36 3.54
C PRO A 526 -14.82 -2.62 2.80
N LEU A 527 -15.45 -3.78 3.01
CA LEU A 527 -16.61 -4.24 2.25
C LEU A 527 -17.94 -3.87 2.93
N SER A 528 -17.96 -3.73 4.26
CA SER A 528 -19.16 -3.38 4.99
C SER A 528 -18.86 -2.43 6.16
N PRO A 529 -19.76 -1.47 6.47
CA PRO A 529 -19.63 -0.62 7.64
C PRO A 529 -19.58 -1.47 8.92
N GLY A 530 -18.59 -1.22 9.76
CA GLY A 530 -18.42 -1.97 11.01
C GLY A 530 -18.08 -3.46 10.85
N GLY A 531 -17.87 -3.96 9.63
CA GLY A 531 -17.61 -5.38 9.37
C GLY A 531 -18.85 -6.28 9.54
N ILE A 532 -20.08 -5.70 9.56
CA ILE A 532 -21.34 -6.45 9.67
C ILE A 532 -21.45 -7.45 8.51
N GLY A 533 -21.79 -8.69 8.81
CA GLY A 533 -21.84 -9.82 7.90
C GLY A 533 -20.50 -10.52 7.72
N LEU A 534 -19.38 -9.78 7.68
CA LEU A 534 -18.04 -10.35 7.54
C LEU A 534 -17.56 -10.98 8.85
N TYR A 535 -17.75 -10.28 9.96
CA TYR A 535 -17.39 -10.80 11.27
C TYR A 535 -18.20 -12.04 11.61
N GLU A 536 -19.53 -11.94 11.49
CA GLU A 536 -20.45 -13.02 11.84
C GLU A 536 -20.21 -14.26 10.96
N GLY A 537 -20.03 -14.05 9.66
CA GLY A 537 -19.73 -15.15 8.74
C GLY A 537 -18.40 -15.83 9.05
N ALA A 538 -17.33 -15.06 9.26
CA ALA A 538 -16.00 -15.58 9.57
C ALA A 538 -15.95 -16.29 10.93
N PHE A 539 -16.57 -15.69 11.96
CA PHE A 539 -16.69 -16.28 13.29
C PHE A 539 -17.46 -17.60 13.24
N THR A 540 -18.64 -17.61 12.60
CA THR A 540 -19.49 -18.79 12.47
C THR A 540 -18.77 -19.93 11.75
N LEU A 541 -18.09 -19.62 10.64
CA LEU A 541 -17.32 -20.61 9.88
C LEU A 541 -16.27 -21.30 10.75
N ILE A 542 -15.54 -20.55 11.56
CA ILE A 542 -14.52 -21.12 12.47
C ILE A 542 -15.17 -21.98 13.55
N VAL A 543 -16.26 -21.50 14.16
CA VAL A 543 -16.96 -22.25 15.21
C VAL A 543 -17.47 -23.58 14.66
N VAL A 544 -18.18 -23.57 13.53
CA VAL A 544 -18.74 -24.79 12.94
C VAL A 544 -17.64 -25.73 12.39
N ALA A 545 -16.55 -25.16 11.86
CA ALA A 545 -15.44 -25.97 11.37
C ALA A 545 -14.67 -26.70 12.49
N LEU A 546 -14.66 -26.13 13.69
CA LEU A 546 -13.88 -26.68 14.83
C LEU A 546 -14.74 -27.37 15.88
N THR A 547 -16.08 -27.23 15.85
CA THR A 547 -16.97 -27.73 16.91
C THR A 547 -18.20 -28.43 16.33
N PRO A 548 -18.91 -29.25 17.12
CA PRO A 548 -20.21 -29.80 16.74
C PRO A 548 -21.38 -28.81 16.92
N ILE A 549 -21.11 -27.53 17.21
CA ILE A 549 -22.15 -26.53 17.38
C ILE A 549 -22.91 -26.33 16.07
N ALA A 550 -24.23 -26.39 16.14
CA ALA A 550 -25.08 -26.20 14.98
C ALA A 550 -24.96 -24.78 14.38
N TRP A 551 -25.08 -24.65 13.09
CA TRP A 551 -24.98 -23.38 12.35
C TRP A 551 -25.84 -22.25 12.95
N PRO A 552 -27.15 -22.48 13.28
CA PRO A 552 -27.99 -21.42 13.85
C PRO A 552 -27.45 -20.87 15.18
N THR A 553 -26.99 -21.77 16.05
CA THR A 553 -26.41 -21.41 17.36
C THR A 553 -25.08 -20.66 17.21
N ALA A 554 -24.19 -21.15 16.32
CA ALA A 554 -22.91 -20.52 16.06
C ALA A 554 -23.09 -19.09 15.51
N LEU A 555 -24.03 -18.92 14.58
CA LEU A 555 -24.35 -17.63 14.01
C LEU A 555 -25.01 -16.70 15.04
N ALA A 556 -25.95 -17.21 15.84
CA ALA A 556 -26.58 -16.45 16.91
C ALA A 556 -25.53 -15.94 17.92
N ALA A 557 -24.59 -16.79 18.30
CA ALA A 557 -23.47 -16.40 19.17
C ALA A 557 -22.58 -15.32 18.53
N ALA A 558 -22.25 -15.45 17.25
CA ALA A 558 -21.48 -14.44 16.50
C ALA A 558 -22.21 -13.10 16.44
N VAL A 559 -23.51 -13.10 16.16
CA VAL A 559 -24.35 -11.90 16.12
C VAL A 559 -24.42 -11.22 17.49
N VAL A 560 -24.63 -11.99 18.55
CA VAL A 560 -24.69 -11.44 19.91
C VAL A 560 -23.33 -10.89 20.34
N ASP A 561 -22.24 -11.61 20.10
CA ASP A 561 -20.88 -11.15 20.43
C ASP A 561 -20.53 -9.84 19.71
N HIS A 562 -20.82 -9.75 18.42
CA HIS A 562 -20.55 -8.53 17.63
C HIS A 562 -21.47 -7.37 18.02
N ALA A 563 -22.77 -7.64 18.20
CA ALA A 563 -23.75 -6.62 18.56
C ALA A 563 -23.44 -5.99 19.93
N LEU A 564 -23.14 -6.81 20.97
CA LEU A 564 -22.81 -6.28 22.29
C LEU A 564 -21.55 -5.40 22.25
N LYS A 565 -20.51 -5.81 21.50
CA LYS A 565 -19.28 -5.04 21.31
C LYS A 565 -19.57 -3.70 20.63
N ASN A 566 -20.39 -3.71 19.60
CA ASN A 566 -20.80 -2.49 18.87
C ASN A 566 -21.66 -1.56 19.73
N VAL A 567 -22.60 -2.10 20.51
CA VAL A 567 -23.43 -1.29 21.43
C VAL A 567 -22.58 -0.59 22.48
N VAL A 568 -21.65 -1.32 23.13
CA VAL A 568 -20.70 -0.73 24.09
C VAL A 568 -19.85 0.37 23.41
N THR A 569 -19.39 0.11 22.19
CA THR A 569 -18.60 1.08 21.40
C THR A 569 -19.39 2.36 21.12
N VAL A 570 -20.62 2.23 20.64
CA VAL A 570 -21.48 3.39 20.28
C VAL A 570 -21.85 4.21 21.52
N ILE A 571 -22.21 3.56 22.64
CA ILE A 571 -22.54 4.26 23.89
C ILE A 571 -21.30 5.02 24.39
N GLY A 572 -20.14 4.39 24.45
CA GLY A 572 -18.90 5.04 24.85
C GLY A 572 -18.47 6.15 23.92
N GLY A 573 -18.67 5.96 22.60
CA GLY A 573 -18.42 6.97 21.58
C GLY A 573 -19.32 8.18 21.71
N ALA A 574 -20.62 7.98 21.86
CA ALA A 574 -21.59 9.07 22.08
C ALA A 574 -21.24 9.88 23.35
N ALA A 575 -20.97 9.20 24.46
CA ALA A 575 -20.55 9.87 25.70
C ALA A 575 -19.24 10.67 25.53
N SER A 576 -18.28 10.11 24.77
CA SER A 576 -16.99 10.77 24.50
C SER A 576 -17.14 11.95 23.54
N MET A 577 -17.99 11.86 22.51
CA MET A 577 -18.29 12.97 21.59
C MET A 577 -18.94 14.15 22.33
N LEU A 578 -19.90 13.87 23.20
CA LEU A 578 -20.51 14.89 24.06
C LEU A 578 -19.47 15.55 24.97
N ARG A 579 -18.59 14.76 25.59
CA ARG A 579 -17.55 15.27 26.49
C ARG A 579 -16.50 16.12 25.76
N PHE A 580 -16.16 15.76 24.53
CA PHE A 580 -15.16 16.47 23.73
C PHE A 580 -15.76 17.61 22.90
N ASN A 581 -17.06 17.71 22.85
CA ASN A 581 -17.79 18.62 21.96
C ASN A 581 -17.31 18.48 20.50
N VAL A 582 -17.28 17.24 20.00
CA VAL A 582 -16.88 16.90 18.64
C VAL A 582 -18.03 16.16 17.96
N SER A 583 -18.36 16.57 16.73
CA SER A 583 -19.28 15.87 15.85
C SER A 583 -18.49 14.95 14.89
N LEU A 584 -19.05 13.76 14.59
CA LEU A 584 -18.42 12.86 13.61
C LEU A 584 -18.37 13.49 12.20
N THR A 585 -19.36 14.30 11.84
CA THR A 585 -19.41 15.00 10.54
C THR A 585 -18.29 16.00 10.41
N THR A 586 -18.11 16.87 11.40
CA THR A 586 -17.02 17.86 11.44
C THR A 586 -15.64 17.17 11.45
N ALA A 587 -15.48 16.13 12.27
CA ALA A 587 -14.22 15.40 12.34
C ALA A 587 -13.87 14.66 11.04
N VAL A 588 -14.87 14.19 10.28
CA VAL A 588 -14.66 13.55 8.96
C VAL A 588 -14.32 14.58 7.89
N GLU A 589 -14.97 15.74 7.89
CA GLU A 589 -14.70 16.83 6.94
C GLU A 589 -13.30 17.40 7.15
N GLU A 590 -12.95 17.76 8.39
CA GLU A 590 -11.65 18.34 8.72
C GLU A 590 -10.48 17.32 8.59
N SER A 591 -10.73 16.02 8.80
CA SER A 591 -9.69 15.00 8.55
C SER A 591 -9.35 14.84 7.07
N ARG A 592 -10.28 15.13 6.15
CA ARG A 592 -10.05 15.10 4.70
C ARG A 592 -9.26 16.31 4.20
N ASP A 593 -9.50 17.48 4.79
CA ASP A 593 -8.77 18.69 4.44
C ASP A 593 -7.29 18.58 4.82
N VAL A 594 -6.97 17.81 5.88
CA VAL A 594 -5.59 17.54 6.31
C VAL A 594 -4.90 16.50 5.38
N GLU A 595 -5.61 15.55 4.80
CA GLU A 595 -5.05 14.62 3.80
C GLU A 595 -4.76 15.31 2.45
N GLY A 596 -5.42 16.44 2.17
CA GLY A 596 -5.24 17.26 0.97
C GLY A 596 -4.17 18.35 1.08
N ASP A 597 -3.62 18.60 2.27
CA ASP A 597 -2.61 19.64 2.49
C ASP A 597 -1.20 19.13 2.12
N PRO A 598 -0.55 19.71 1.08
CA PRO A 598 0.78 19.29 0.65
C PRO A 598 1.86 19.47 1.72
N THR A 599 1.64 20.30 2.74
CA THR A 599 2.61 20.50 3.85
C THR A 599 2.65 19.35 4.86
N VAL A 600 1.79 18.34 4.72
CA VAL A 600 1.75 17.15 5.58
C VAL A 600 2.56 15.99 4.98
N ARG A 601 3.14 16.17 3.78
CA ARG A 601 3.95 15.15 3.07
C ARG A 601 5.46 15.31 3.27
N GLU A 602 5.92 16.26 4.09
CA GLU A 602 7.33 16.40 4.51
C GLU A 602 7.65 15.59 5.77
#